data_219138cf85bde1ddcc76732df169070e
#
_entry.id   219138cf85bde1ddcc76732df169070e
#
_cell.length_a   1.000
_cell.length_b   1.000
_cell.length_c   1.000
_cell.angle_alpha   90.00
_cell.angle_beta   90.00
_cell.angle_gamma   90.00
#
_symmetry.space_group_name_H-M   'P 1'
#
loop_
_entity.id
_entity.type
_entity.pdbx_description
1 polymer ?
#
loop_
_entity_poly.entity_id
_entity_poly.type
_entity_poly.pdbx_seq_one_letter_code
_entity_poly.pdbx_strand_id
1 'polypeptide(L)'
;MEVTELLKNIQKHDSQPDFRSLYDMYYDRFFRIAFYYLQRDEWAQEVTLDVFTGIWNNRKHLSIPDDFNKYSYTLVRNAALNYLEKEQRREASPLASVPDPPSSTSSPEERMIDEELFSIYEKSLNDLPERCREIFIKVREEKQSYTSVAEELNISPKTVDAQLQKASARLKEKINNYFRGKQ
;
A
#
# COMPACT_ATOMS: atom_id res chain seq x y z
N MET A 1 12.29 -5.72 -16.47
CA MET A 1 13.52 -5.73 -15.64
C MET A 1 13.10 -6.22 -14.27
N GLU A 2 13.82 -7.17 -13.68
CA GLU A 2 13.48 -7.69 -12.35
C GLU A 2 13.84 -6.66 -11.28
N VAL A 3 13.00 -6.53 -10.25
CA VAL A 3 13.22 -5.58 -9.14
C VAL A 3 14.58 -5.76 -8.46
N THR A 4 15.04 -7.00 -8.36
CA THR A 4 16.36 -7.34 -7.80
C THR A 4 17.49 -6.71 -8.57
N GLU A 5 17.39 -6.60 -9.89
CA GLU A 5 18.39 -5.97 -10.75
C GLU A 5 18.38 -4.45 -10.56
N LEU A 6 17.19 -3.83 -10.52
CA LEU A 6 17.05 -2.41 -10.19
C LEU A 6 17.74 -2.07 -8.87
N LEU A 7 17.45 -2.84 -7.82
CA LEU A 7 18.04 -2.63 -6.49
C LEU A 7 19.57 -2.77 -6.48
N LYS A 8 20.12 -3.75 -7.22
CA LYS A 8 21.57 -3.91 -7.38
C LYS A 8 22.23 -2.71 -8.07
N ASN A 9 21.60 -2.19 -9.12
CA ASN A 9 22.10 -1.03 -9.84
C ASN A 9 22.02 0.25 -8.99
N ILE A 10 20.92 0.42 -8.25
CA ILE A 10 20.76 1.53 -7.29
C ILE A 10 21.86 1.46 -6.23
N GLN A 11 22.11 0.29 -5.65
CA GLN A 11 23.10 0.08 -4.60
C GLN A 11 24.53 0.33 -5.09
N LYS A 12 24.90 -0.25 -6.24
CA LYS A 12 26.29 -0.27 -6.72
C LYS A 12 26.67 0.99 -7.50
N HIS A 13 25.74 1.54 -8.27
CA HIS A 13 26.01 2.57 -9.26
C HIS A 13 25.29 3.89 -9.00
N ASP A 14 24.56 4.01 -7.89
CA ASP A 14 23.73 5.20 -7.59
C ASP A 14 22.77 5.56 -8.75
N SER A 15 22.24 4.53 -9.43
CA SER A 15 21.47 4.69 -10.66
C SER A 15 20.13 5.38 -10.38
N GLN A 16 20.03 6.67 -10.73
CA GLN A 16 18.77 7.41 -10.64
C GLN A 16 17.69 6.89 -11.61
N PRO A 17 18.02 6.50 -12.88
CA PRO A 17 17.04 5.91 -13.77
C PRO A 17 16.39 4.63 -13.21
N ASP A 18 17.22 3.74 -12.61
CA ASP A 18 16.71 2.51 -12.01
C ASP A 18 15.87 2.80 -10.75
N PHE A 19 16.25 3.81 -9.97
CA PHE A 19 15.43 4.27 -8.84
C PHE A 19 14.09 4.82 -9.29
N ARG A 20 14.06 5.60 -10.39
CA ARG A 20 12.80 6.06 -10.97
C ARG A 20 11.93 4.90 -11.43
N SER A 21 12.52 3.90 -12.08
CA SER A 21 11.79 2.69 -12.48
C SER A 21 11.21 1.93 -11.28
N LEU A 22 11.98 1.83 -10.19
CA LEU A 22 11.51 1.27 -8.93
C LEU A 22 10.34 2.08 -8.34
N TYR A 23 10.45 3.42 -8.37
CA TYR A 23 9.41 4.33 -7.91
C TYR A 23 8.12 4.14 -8.71
N ASP A 24 8.20 4.21 -10.04
CA ASP A 24 7.05 4.08 -10.93
C ASP A 24 6.37 2.69 -10.78
N MET A 25 7.14 1.64 -10.51
CA MET A 25 6.64 0.28 -10.33
C MET A 25 5.97 0.05 -8.98
N TYR A 26 6.44 0.70 -7.91
CA TYR A 26 6.03 0.38 -6.54
C TYR A 26 5.25 1.50 -5.83
N TYR A 27 5.13 2.71 -6.42
CA TYR A 27 4.44 3.83 -5.78
C TYR A 27 3.00 3.47 -5.37
N ASP A 28 2.20 2.96 -6.29
CA ASP A 28 0.80 2.61 -6.02
C ASP A 28 0.69 1.51 -4.95
N ARG A 29 1.62 0.56 -4.96
CA ARG A 29 1.67 -0.48 -3.96
C ARG A 29 1.98 0.08 -2.58
N PHE A 30 3.00 0.91 -2.46
CA PHE A 30 3.39 1.52 -1.19
C PHE A 30 2.28 2.44 -0.67
N PHE A 31 1.68 3.22 -1.55
CA PHE A 31 0.55 4.08 -1.20
C PHE A 31 -0.64 3.25 -0.66
N ARG A 32 -1.03 2.16 -1.32
CA ARG A 32 -2.11 1.28 -0.84
C ARG A 32 -1.82 0.68 0.53
N ILE A 33 -0.59 0.22 0.77
CA ILE A 33 -0.18 -0.30 2.07
C ILE A 33 -0.27 0.81 3.13
N ALA A 34 0.32 1.96 2.88
CA ALA A 34 0.28 3.10 3.79
C ALA A 34 -1.16 3.56 4.08
N PHE A 35 -1.99 3.67 3.04
CA PHE A 35 -3.39 4.07 3.16
C PHE A 35 -4.22 3.06 3.97
N TYR A 36 -3.95 1.77 3.84
CA TYR A 36 -4.62 0.73 4.63
C TYR A 36 -4.50 1.00 6.14
N TYR A 37 -3.32 1.44 6.60
CA TYR A 37 -3.08 1.75 8.01
C TYR A 37 -3.49 3.17 8.41
N LEU A 38 -3.27 4.16 7.56
CA LEU A 38 -3.41 5.57 7.89
C LEU A 38 -4.80 6.14 7.62
N GLN A 39 -5.54 5.58 6.66
CA GLN A 39 -6.89 5.99 6.23
C GLN A 39 -7.01 7.48 5.85
N ARG A 40 -5.89 8.14 5.51
CA ARG A 40 -5.79 9.53 5.08
C ARG A 40 -4.81 9.64 3.91
N ASP A 41 -5.26 10.27 2.82
CA ASP A 41 -4.48 10.36 1.57
C ASP A 41 -3.16 11.11 1.77
N GLU A 42 -3.21 12.26 2.47
CA GLU A 42 -2.03 13.10 2.70
C GLU A 42 -0.96 12.36 3.51
N TRP A 43 -1.37 11.64 4.54
CA TRP A 43 -0.47 10.85 5.38
C TRP A 43 0.10 9.66 4.63
N ALA A 44 -0.73 9.01 3.80
CA ALA A 44 -0.28 7.88 2.98
C ALA A 44 0.74 8.33 1.93
N GLN A 45 0.54 9.50 1.31
CA GLN A 45 1.51 10.10 0.39
C GLN A 45 2.83 10.43 1.10
N GLU A 46 2.76 11.11 2.26
CA GLU A 46 3.94 11.48 3.03
C GLU A 46 4.77 10.24 3.39
N VAL A 47 4.13 9.22 3.98
CA VAL A 47 4.81 7.97 4.35
C VAL A 47 5.38 7.24 3.13
N THR A 48 4.66 7.23 2.02
CA THR A 48 5.15 6.61 0.78
C THR A 48 6.43 7.30 0.28
N LEU A 49 6.46 8.63 0.26
CA LEU A 49 7.63 9.42 -0.15
C LEU A 49 8.79 9.25 0.83
N ASP A 50 8.51 9.20 2.13
CA ASP A 50 9.51 8.97 3.17
C ASP A 50 10.17 7.60 3.03
N VAL A 51 9.40 6.55 2.70
CA VAL A 51 9.93 5.21 2.45
C VAL A 51 10.85 5.19 1.23
N PHE A 52 10.47 5.81 0.11
CA PHE A 52 11.35 5.91 -1.07
C PHE A 52 12.61 6.72 -0.76
N THR A 53 12.47 7.83 -0.05
CA THR A 53 13.60 8.64 0.41
C THR A 53 14.54 7.82 1.31
N GLY A 54 13.98 7.02 2.21
CA GLY A 54 14.73 6.11 3.06
C GLY A 54 15.48 5.05 2.27
N ILE A 55 14.87 4.44 1.26
CA ILE A 55 15.51 3.48 0.36
C ILE A 55 16.69 4.14 -0.35
N TRP A 56 16.50 5.35 -0.91
CA TRP A 56 17.55 6.06 -1.60
C TRP A 56 18.71 6.46 -0.68
N ASN A 57 18.41 7.01 0.48
CA ASN A 57 19.43 7.46 1.42
C ASN A 57 20.27 6.31 1.98
N ASN A 58 19.65 5.14 2.20
CA ASN A 58 20.31 3.96 2.73
C ASN A 58 20.77 2.97 1.65
N ARG A 59 20.71 3.34 0.36
CA ARG A 59 20.95 2.43 -0.77
C ARG A 59 22.26 1.66 -0.71
N LYS A 60 23.32 2.28 -0.18
CA LYS A 60 24.65 1.63 -0.07
C LYS A 60 24.65 0.46 0.92
N HIS A 61 23.77 0.50 1.91
CA HIS A 61 23.65 -0.50 2.96
C HIS A 61 22.39 -1.36 2.81
N LEU A 62 21.68 -1.21 1.70
CA LEU A 62 20.46 -1.95 1.44
C LEU A 62 20.76 -3.45 1.33
N SER A 63 20.22 -4.25 2.24
CA SER A 63 20.19 -5.70 2.06
C SER A 63 19.14 -6.01 0.99
N ILE A 64 19.59 -6.55 -0.16
CA ILE A 64 18.69 -6.89 -1.26
C ILE A 64 17.94 -8.16 -0.88
N PRO A 65 16.61 -8.08 -0.63
CA PRO A 65 15.84 -9.24 -0.20
C PRO A 65 15.57 -10.19 -1.39
N ASP A 66 15.40 -11.48 -1.09
CA ASP A 66 14.96 -12.47 -2.08
C ASP A 66 13.53 -12.18 -2.56
N ASP A 67 12.66 -11.69 -1.68
CA ASP A 67 11.30 -11.24 -1.99
C ASP A 67 11.13 -9.76 -1.59
N PHE A 68 11.22 -8.89 -2.58
CA PHE A 68 11.04 -7.45 -2.37
C PHE A 68 9.59 -7.08 -2.04
N ASN A 69 8.60 -7.84 -2.51
CA ASN A 69 7.20 -7.57 -2.18
C ASN A 69 6.95 -7.74 -0.69
N LYS A 70 7.47 -8.82 -0.12
CA LYS A 70 7.39 -9.11 1.31
C LYS A 70 8.16 -8.07 2.15
N TYR A 71 9.38 -7.79 1.73
CA TYR A 71 10.23 -6.79 2.39
C TYR A 71 9.57 -5.40 2.38
N SER A 72 9.09 -4.95 1.21
CA SER A 72 8.48 -3.62 1.06
C SER A 72 7.18 -3.48 1.84
N TYR A 73 6.37 -4.54 1.93
CA TYR A 73 5.19 -4.53 2.79
C TYR A 73 5.55 -4.22 4.24
N THR A 74 6.51 -4.95 4.80
CA THR A 74 6.96 -4.74 6.18
C THR A 74 7.55 -3.34 6.38
N LEU A 75 8.32 -2.86 5.40
CA LEU A 75 8.94 -1.53 5.44
C LEU A 75 7.89 -0.42 5.50
N VAL A 76 6.92 -0.43 4.58
CA VAL A 76 5.86 0.59 4.51
C VAL A 76 4.92 0.50 5.71
N ARG A 77 4.53 -0.71 6.13
CA ARG A 77 3.72 -0.93 7.32
C ARG A 77 4.36 -0.32 8.56
N ASN A 78 5.64 -0.61 8.79
CA ASN A 78 6.35 -0.08 9.95
C ASN A 78 6.45 1.45 9.90
N ALA A 79 6.70 2.03 8.72
CA ALA A 79 6.70 3.48 8.53
C ALA A 79 5.34 4.10 8.85
N ALA A 80 4.24 3.49 8.41
CA ALA A 80 2.88 3.96 8.68
C ALA A 80 2.53 3.89 10.17
N LEU A 81 2.87 2.80 10.85
CA LEU A 81 2.63 2.67 12.29
C LEU A 81 3.45 3.69 13.11
N ASN A 82 4.72 3.89 12.77
CA ASN A 82 5.56 4.90 13.40
C ASN A 82 5.00 6.33 13.18
N TYR A 83 4.43 6.59 12.00
CA TYR A 83 3.78 7.86 11.69
C TYR A 83 2.56 8.08 12.58
N LEU A 84 1.68 7.07 12.74
CA LEU A 84 0.52 7.14 13.65
C LEU A 84 0.92 7.42 15.09
N GLU A 85 1.93 6.73 15.61
CA GLU A 85 2.42 6.97 16.97
C GLU A 85 2.92 8.39 17.15
N LYS A 86 3.63 8.93 16.14
CA LYS A 86 4.13 10.30 16.17
C LYS A 86 2.99 11.33 16.19
N GLU A 87 1.96 11.13 15.36
CA GLU A 87 0.81 12.04 15.32
C GLU A 87 -0.04 11.95 16.59
N GLN A 88 -0.25 10.77 17.15
CA GLN A 88 -0.94 10.60 18.42
C GLN A 88 -0.20 11.32 19.57
N ARG A 89 1.13 11.30 19.59
CA ARG A 89 1.93 12.05 20.57
C ARG A 89 1.84 13.57 20.37
N ARG A 90 1.65 14.04 19.15
CA ARG A 90 1.46 15.47 18.84
C ARG A 90 0.09 15.98 19.28
N GLU A 91 -0.95 15.14 19.12
CA GLU A 91 -2.32 15.46 19.53
C GLU A 91 -2.50 15.36 21.07
N ALA A 92 -1.73 14.52 21.74
CA ALA A 92 -1.68 14.47 23.20
C ALA A 92 -1.01 15.74 23.73
N SER A 93 -1.82 16.63 24.32
CA SER A 93 -1.41 17.91 24.92
C SER A 93 -0.23 17.76 25.91
N PRO A 94 0.65 18.76 26.07
CA PRO A 94 1.90 18.67 26.87
C PRO A 94 1.70 18.41 28.38
N LEU A 95 0.48 18.21 28.87
CA LEU A 95 0.13 18.05 30.30
C LEU A 95 -0.42 16.66 30.65
N ALA A 96 -0.48 15.71 29.73
CA ALA A 96 -0.83 14.34 30.08
C ALA A 96 0.46 13.53 30.26
N SER A 97 0.62 12.93 31.45
CA SER A 97 1.64 11.92 31.74
C SER A 97 1.74 10.94 30.57
N VAL A 98 2.95 10.82 30.03
CA VAL A 98 3.29 9.94 28.93
C VAL A 98 2.71 8.54 29.23
N PRO A 99 1.66 8.07 28.57
CA PRO A 99 1.35 6.65 28.60
C PRO A 99 2.53 5.95 27.92
N ASP A 100 2.97 4.84 28.48
CA ASP A 100 3.88 3.94 27.78
C ASP A 100 3.40 3.78 26.33
N PRO A 101 4.30 3.89 25.34
CA PRO A 101 3.92 3.71 23.95
C PRO A 101 3.14 2.40 23.87
N PRO A 102 1.95 2.39 23.24
CA PRO A 102 1.34 1.12 22.96
C PRO A 102 2.38 0.35 22.17
N SER A 103 2.93 -0.68 22.80
CA SER A 103 3.84 -1.57 22.13
C SER A 103 3.11 -2.01 20.86
N SER A 104 3.65 -1.65 19.69
CA SER A 104 3.16 -2.15 18.39
C SER A 104 3.49 -3.65 18.29
N THR A 105 3.08 -4.38 19.32
CA THR A 105 3.17 -5.83 19.42
C THR A 105 1.94 -6.47 18.81
N SER A 106 1.71 -6.19 17.52
CA SER A 106 1.07 -7.21 16.74
C SER A 106 1.98 -8.44 16.80
N SER A 107 1.42 -9.58 17.23
CA SER A 107 2.18 -10.81 17.30
C SER A 107 2.78 -11.15 15.94
N PRO A 108 3.87 -11.95 15.86
CA PRO A 108 4.40 -12.42 14.58
C PRO A 108 3.33 -13.08 13.72
N GLU A 109 2.35 -13.76 14.35
CA GLU A 109 1.21 -14.38 13.68
C GLU A 109 0.25 -13.35 13.08
N GLU A 110 -0.10 -12.28 13.81
CA GLU A 110 -0.95 -11.19 13.30
C GLU A 110 -0.30 -10.48 12.11
N ARG A 111 1.01 -10.23 12.17
CA ARG A 111 1.76 -9.64 11.06
C ARG A 111 1.72 -10.52 9.80
N MET A 112 1.81 -11.82 9.97
CA MET A 112 1.79 -12.78 8.88
C MET A 112 0.40 -12.87 8.24
N ILE A 113 -0.66 -12.79 9.06
CA ILE A 113 -2.05 -12.77 8.58
C ILE A 113 -2.34 -11.49 7.77
N ASP A 114 -1.91 -10.34 8.26
CA ASP A 114 -2.10 -9.06 7.58
C ASP A 114 -1.38 -9.01 6.21
N GLU A 115 -0.14 -9.49 6.17
CA GLU A 115 0.65 -9.56 4.93
C GLU A 115 0.02 -10.50 3.90
N GLU A 116 -0.42 -11.67 4.35
CA GLU A 116 -1.05 -12.66 3.49
C GLU A 116 -2.39 -12.16 2.94
N LEU A 117 -3.21 -11.54 3.81
CA LEU A 117 -4.47 -10.93 3.40
C LEU A 117 -4.27 -9.79 2.39
N PHE A 118 -3.27 -8.95 2.62
CA PHE A 118 -2.93 -7.88 1.68
C PHE A 118 -2.46 -8.46 0.32
N SER A 119 -1.65 -9.51 0.33
CA SER A 119 -1.21 -10.20 -0.89
C SER A 119 -2.39 -10.78 -1.69
N ILE A 120 -3.41 -11.33 -0.99
CA ILE A 120 -4.63 -11.84 -1.61
C ILE A 120 -5.44 -10.69 -2.21
N TYR A 121 -5.57 -9.58 -1.48
CA TYR A 121 -6.24 -8.38 -1.98
C TYR A 121 -5.59 -7.88 -3.26
N GLU A 122 -4.25 -7.72 -3.29
CA GLU A 122 -3.52 -7.27 -4.47
C GLU A 122 -3.67 -8.22 -5.66
N LYS A 123 -3.51 -9.53 -5.43
CA LYS A 123 -3.76 -10.53 -6.47
C LYS A 123 -5.16 -10.42 -7.03
N SER A 124 -6.15 -10.32 -6.14
CA SER A 124 -7.56 -10.23 -6.54
C SER A 124 -7.85 -8.96 -7.33
N LEU A 125 -7.21 -7.84 -6.96
CA LEU A 125 -7.30 -6.59 -7.68
C LEU A 125 -6.67 -6.69 -9.08
N ASN A 126 -5.51 -7.34 -9.18
CA ASN A 126 -4.81 -7.56 -10.45
C ASN A 126 -5.55 -8.54 -11.38
N ASP A 127 -6.32 -9.49 -10.84
CA ASP A 127 -7.17 -10.43 -11.58
C ASP A 127 -8.45 -9.77 -12.14
N LEU A 128 -8.77 -8.54 -11.75
CA LEU A 128 -9.90 -7.82 -12.32
C LEU A 128 -9.61 -7.42 -13.77
N PRO A 129 -10.63 -7.42 -14.66
CA PRO A 129 -10.49 -6.77 -15.96
C PRO A 129 -10.01 -5.33 -15.80
N GLU A 130 -9.12 -4.88 -16.68
CA GLU A 130 -8.45 -3.57 -16.59
C GLU A 130 -9.42 -2.42 -16.30
N ARG A 131 -10.51 -2.32 -17.06
CA ARG A 131 -11.52 -1.26 -16.87
C ARG A 131 -12.23 -1.33 -15.51
N CYS A 132 -12.47 -2.54 -15.04
CA CYS A 132 -13.13 -2.79 -13.76
C CYS A 132 -12.18 -2.40 -12.59
N ARG A 133 -10.89 -2.75 -12.72
CA ARG A 133 -9.83 -2.41 -11.77
C ARG A 133 -9.61 -0.90 -11.72
N GLU A 134 -9.49 -0.23 -12.86
CA GLU A 134 -9.33 1.23 -12.95
C GLU A 134 -10.45 1.96 -12.23
N ILE A 135 -11.70 1.60 -12.49
CA ILE A 135 -12.86 2.20 -11.83
C ILE A 135 -12.83 1.94 -10.32
N PHE A 136 -12.47 0.71 -9.90
CA PHE A 136 -12.39 0.38 -8.49
C PHE A 136 -11.33 1.23 -7.77
N ILE A 137 -10.14 1.38 -8.33
CA ILE A 137 -9.06 2.20 -7.77
C ILE A 137 -9.51 3.65 -7.65
N LYS A 138 -10.01 4.26 -8.73
CA LYS A 138 -10.45 5.66 -8.74
C LYS A 138 -11.53 5.96 -7.70
N VAL A 139 -12.52 5.07 -7.56
CA VAL A 139 -13.62 5.30 -6.61
C VAL A 139 -13.25 4.95 -5.18
N ARG A 140 -12.56 3.83 -4.95
CA ARG A 140 -12.33 3.29 -3.59
C ARG A 140 -11.03 3.76 -2.97
N GLU A 141 -9.96 3.83 -3.74
CA GLU A 141 -8.65 4.23 -3.26
C GLU A 141 -8.44 5.74 -3.41
N GLU A 142 -8.73 6.31 -4.59
CA GLU A 142 -8.56 7.75 -4.86
C GLU A 142 -9.76 8.61 -4.42
N LYS A 143 -10.82 7.99 -3.87
CA LYS A 143 -12.04 8.67 -3.36
C LYS A 143 -12.76 9.57 -4.37
N GLN A 144 -12.55 9.34 -5.66
CA GLN A 144 -13.25 10.08 -6.70
C GLN A 144 -14.76 9.80 -6.68
N SER A 145 -15.56 10.82 -7.03
CA SER A 145 -17.00 10.65 -7.19
C SER A 145 -17.34 9.82 -8.44
N TYR A 146 -18.49 9.15 -8.41
CA TYR A 146 -18.96 8.39 -9.58
C TYR A 146 -19.11 9.27 -10.81
N THR A 147 -19.51 10.53 -10.63
CA THR A 147 -19.65 11.51 -11.70
C THR A 147 -18.31 11.86 -12.31
N SER A 148 -17.32 12.16 -11.47
CA SER A 148 -15.95 12.48 -11.92
C SER A 148 -15.33 11.33 -12.71
N VAL A 149 -15.42 10.10 -12.19
CA VAL A 149 -14.91 8.90 -12.88
C VAL A 149 -15.67 8.65 -14.19
N ALA A 150 -16.96 8.88 -14.21
CA ALA A 150 -17.79 8.73 -15.41
C ALA A 150 -17.39 9.71 -16.52
N GLU A 151 -17.15 10.95 -16.17
CA GLU A 151 -16.67 12.01 -17.10
C GLU A 151 -15.28 11.66 -17.63
N GLU A 152 -14.34 11.35 -16.75
CA GLU A 152 -12.95 11.01 -17.11
C GLU A 152 -12.88 9.81 -18.06
N LEU A 153 -13.69 8.79 -17.78
CA LEU A 153 -13.70 7.55 -18.55
C LEU A 153 -14.69 7.54 -19.73
N ASN A 154 -15.41 8.64 -19.94
CA ASN A 154 -16.46 8.81 -20.95
C ASN A 154 -17.52 7.68 -20.92
N ILE A 155 -18.05 7.39 -19.74
CA ILE A 155 -19.10 6.40 -19.48
C ILE A 155 -20.21 7.01 -18.60
N SER A 156 -21.31 6.29 -18.38
CA SER A 156 -22.35 6.76 -17.46
C SER A 156 -21.99 6.49 -15.98
N PRO A 157 -22.45 7.30 -15.02
CA PRO A 157 -22.31 7.00 -13.59
C PRO A 157 -22.93 5.65 -13.20
N LYS A 158 -23.98 5.23 -13.89
CA LYS A 158 -24.60 3.90 -13.72
C LYS A 158 -23.63 2.79 -14.14
N THR A 159 -22.83 3.01 -15.19
CA THR A 159 -21.79 2.06 -15.62
C THR A 159 -20.68 1.98 -14.59
N VAL A 160 -20.27 3.10 -14.00
CA VAL A 160 -19.28 3.15 -12.91
C VAL A 160 -19.78 2.30 -11.74
N ASP A 161 -21.02 2.50 -11.29
CA ASP A 161 -21.62 1.72 -10.19
C ASP A 161 -21.66 0.22 -10.49
N ALA A 162 -22.11 -0.18 -11.69
CA ALA A 162 -22.16 -1.58 -12.08
C ALA A 162 -20.77 -2.25 -12.10
N GLN A 163 -19.75 -1.56 -12.60
CA GLN A 163 -18.38 -2.07 -12.60
C GLN A 163 -17.80 -2.16 -11.18
N LEU A 164 -18.09 -1.19 -10.33
CA LEU A 164 -17.67 -1.17 -8.94
C LEU A 164 -18.29 -2.32 -8.14
N GLN A 165 -19.60 -2.58 -8.31
CA GLN A 165 -20.28 -3.71 -7.69
C GLN A 165 -19.67 -5.04 -8.11
N LYS A 166 -19.37 -5.20 -9.41
CA LYS A 166 -18.71 -6.39 -9.96
C LYS A 166 -17.31 -6.60 -9.39
N ALA A 167 -16.51 -5.53 -9.29
CA ALA A 167 -15.20 -5.58 -8.65
C ALA A 167 -15.29 -6.00 -7.19
N SER A 168 -16.15 -5.33 -6.42
CA SER A 168 -16.35 -5.59 -4.99
C SER A 168 -16.80 -7.03 -4.72
N ALA A 169 -17.70 -7.58 -5.54
CA ALA A 169 -18.17 -8.96 -5.43
C ALA A 169 -17.03 -9.96 -5.64
N ARG A 170 -16.19 -9.77 -6.68
CA ARG A 170 -15.05 -10.64 -6.95
C ARG A 170 -13.99 -10.59 -5.87
N LEU A 171 -13.66 -9.39 -5.36
CA LEU A 171 -12.72 -9.23 -4.26
C LEU A 171 -13.23 -9.93 -2.99
N LYS A 172 -14.51 -9.73 -2.65
CA LYS A 172 -15.14 -10.37 -1.50
C LYS A 172 -15.13 -11.89 -1.60
N GLU A 173 -15.41 -12.44 -2.77
CA GLU A 173 -15.37 -13.88 -3.01
C GLU A 173 -13.97 -14.46 -2.78
N LYS A 174 -12.94 -13.82 -3.32
CA LYS A 174 -11.54 -14.26 -3.15
C LYS A 174 -11.11 -14.23 -1.68
N ILE A 175 -11.44 -13.16 -0.96
CA ILE A 175 -11.14 -13.01 0.46
C ILE A 175 -11.89 -14.07 1.29
N ASN A 176 -13.18 -14.28 1.01
CA ASN A 176 -13.97 -15.29 1.71
C ASN A 176 -13.43 -16.72 1.47
N ASN A 177 -13.01 -17.03 0.25
CA ASN A 177 -12.42 -18.32 -0.07
C ASN A 177 -11.11 -18.58 0.69
N TYR A 178 -10.31 -17.53 0.89
CA TYR A 178 -9.11 -17.61 1.72
C TYR A 178 -9.43 -18.00 3.16
N PHE A 179 -10.42 -17.35 3.79
CA PHE A 179 -10.80 -17.68 5.16
C PHE A 179 -11.44 -19.07 5.30
N ARG A 180 -12.19 -19.53 4.29
CA ARG A 180 -12.76 -20.89 4.27
C ARG A 180 -11.72 -21.98 4.13
N GLY A 181 -10.62 -21.72 3.42
CA GLY A 181 -9.53 -22.68 3.24
C GLY A 181 -8.61 -22.83 4.45
N LYS A 182 -8.79 -22.00 5.50
CA LYS A 182 -8.03 -22.07 6.77
C LYS A 182 -8.81 -22.73 7.91
N GLN A 183 -10.04 -23.16 7.69
CA GLN A 183 -10.82 -24.00 8.62
C GLN A 183 -10.62 -25.48 8.32
#